data_72a18bbe9fab036b9838771a9b578697
#
_entry.id   72a18bbe9fab036b9838771a9b578697
#
_cell.length_a   1.000
_cell.length_b   1.000
_cell.length_c   1.000
_cell.angle_alpha   90.00
_cell.angle_beta   90.00
_cell.angle_gamma   90.00
#
_symmetry.space_group_name_H-M   'P 1'
#
loop_
_entity.id
_entity.type
_entity.pdbx_description
1 polymer ?
#
loop_
_entity_poly.entity_id
_entity_poly.type
_entity_poly.pdbx_seq_one_letter_code
_entity_poly.pdbx_strand_id
1 'polypeptide(L)'
;MMFRKKFIHAIYSKEINQAIMENYQYHIFSPYRVCPLGAHVDHQHGLVTGFAFDKGVDLWFTPTEDGSVNLKSLTFDGEISFNVKMPSQVKEGNWGDYARGAKYALKKRFELTKGIEGV
;
A
#
# COMPACT_ATOMS: atom_id res chain seq x y z
N MET A 1 -30.22 -6.48 14.04
CA MET A 1 -29.81 -5.49 13.03
C MET A 1 -28.29 -5.44 12.78
N MET A 2 -27.48 -5.84 13.72
CA MET A 2 -26.01 -5.80 13.60
C MET A 2 -25.41 -6.95 12.73
N PHE A 3 -26.03 -8.14 12.70
CA PHE A 3 -25.58 -9.29 11.90
C PHE A 3 -25.76 -9.13 10.39
N ARG A 4 -26.79 -8.40 9.93
CA ARG A 4 -27.04 -8.17 8.49
C ARG A 4 -26.00 -7.25 7.83
N LYS A 5 -25.48 -6.25 8.56
CA LYS A 5 -24.44 -5.35 8.04
C LYS A 5 -23.09 -6.05 7.81
N LYS A 6 -22.71 -6.98 8.69
CA LYS A 6 -21.46 -7.76 8.53
C LYS A 6 -21.51 -8.74 7.35
N PHE A 7 -22.66 -9.32 7.07
CA PHE A 7 -22.82 -10.26 5.96
C PHE A 7 -22.82 -9.55 4.60
N ILE A 8 -23.47 -8.41 4.51
CA ILE A 8 -23.49 -7.58 3.29
C ILE A 8 -22.08 -7.03 3.01
N HIS A 9 -21.33 -6.64 4.03
CA HIS A 9 -19.95 -6.16 3.89
C HIS A 9 -19.00 -7.27 3.41
N ALA A 10 -19.19 -8.51 3.84
CA ALA A 10 -18.39 -9.65 3.40
C ALA A 10 -18.70 -10.09 1.96
N ILE A 11 -19.97 -9.97 1.52
CA ILE A 11 -20.36 -10.27 0.14
C ILE A 11 -19.88 -9.15 -0.80
N TYR A 12 -20.07 -7.90 -0.42
CA TYR A 12 -19.59 -6.73 -1.18
C TYR A 12 -18.04 -6.75 -1.33
N SER A 13 -17.32 -7.18 -0.30
CA SER A 13 -15.87 -7.31 -0.38
C SER A 13 -15.40 -8.41 -1.35
N LYS A 14 -16.18 -9.47 -1.52
CA LYS A 14 -15.84 -10.56 -2.46
C LYS A 14 -16.07 -10.16 -3.92
N GLU A 15 -17.18 -9.50 -4.22
CA GLU A 15 -17.50 -9.01 -5.57
C GLU A 15 -16.57 -7.85 -5.97
N ILE A 16 -16.26 -6.94 -5.06
CA ILE A 16 -15.29 -5.85 -5.27
C ILE A 16 -13.90 -6.43 -5.51
N ASN A 17 -13.47 -7.41 -4.73
CA ASN A 17 -12.15 -8.04 -4.90
C ASN A 17 -12.05 -8.76 -6.26
N GLN A 18 -13.10 -9.41 -6.70
CA GLN A 18 -13.09 -10.09 -8.02
C GLN A 18 -13.04 -9.07 -9.17
N ALA A 19 -13.81 -8.00 -9.12
CA ALA A 19 -13.76 -6.92 -10.09
C ALA A 19 -12.41 -6.19 -10.11
N ILE A 20 -11.76 -6.03 -8.94
CA ILE A 20 -10.42 -5.46 -8.81
C ILE A 20 -9.39 -6.38 -9.46
N MET A 21 -9.42 -7.69 -9.20
CA MET A 21 -8.48 -8.66 -9.76
C MET A 21 -8.53 -8.73 -11.29
N GLU A 22 -9.70 -8.49 -11.88
CA GLU A 22 -9.90 -8.51 -13.35
C GLU A 22 -9.40 -7.23 -14.04
N ASN A 23 -9.28 -6.11 -13.31
CA ASN A 23 -8.94 -4.80 -13.89
C ASN A 23 -7.46 -4.43 -13.78
N TYR A 24 -6.69 -5.08 -12.91
CA TYR A 24 -5.29 -4.76 -12.69
C TYR A 24 -4.35 -5.89 -13.12
N GLN A 25 -3.18 -5.49 -13.61
CA GLN A 25 -2.20 -6.43 -14.18
C GLN A 25 -1.39 -7.18 -13.13
N TYR A 26 -1.18 -6.58 -11.95
CA TYR A 26 -0.33 -7.11 -10.90
C TYR A 26 -0.99 -7.03 -9.54
N HIS A 27 -0.64 -7.98 -8.67
CA HIS A 27 -1.01 -8.01 -7.26
C HIS A 27 0.22 -8.23 -6.39
N ILE A 28 0.36 -7.44 -5.35
CA ILE A 28 1.36 -7.60 -4.31
C ILE A 28 0.66 -7.63 -2.96
N PHE A 29 1.02 -8.61 -2.14
CA PHE A 29 0.60 -8.70 -0.74
C PHE A 29 1.79 -8.42 0.18
N SER A 30 1.63 -7.44 1.08
CA SER A 30 2.59 -7.12 2.13
C SER A 30 2.02 -7.50 3.48
N PRO A 31 2.49 -8.60 4.11
CA PRO A 31 1.94 -9.05 5.38
C PRO A 31 2.29 -8.08 6.52
N TYR A 32 1.38 -7.97 7.48
CA TYR A 32 1.72 -7.36 8.77
C TYR A 32 2.71 -8.24 9.53
N ARG A 33 3.50 -7.63 10.37
CA ARG A 33 4.44 -8.33 11.25
C ARG A 33 4.19 -8.00 12.72
N VAL A 34 4.55 -8.93 13.58
CA VAL A 34 4.68 -8.72 15.02
C VAL A 34 6.13 -8.90 15.42
N CYS A 35 6.63 -8.01 16.25
CA CYS A 35 7.95 -8.11 16.88
C CYS A 35 7.73 -8.34 18.39
N PRO A 36 7.62 -9.57 18.88
CA PRO A 36 7.36 -9.85 20.29
C PRO A 36 8.51 -9.42 21.21
N LEU A 37 9.74 -9.50 20.72
CA LEU A 37 10.95 -9.13 21.47
C LEU A 37 11.82 -8.21 20.62
N GLY A 38 12.36 -7.15 21.23
CA GLY A 38 13.33 -6.27 20.62
C GLY A 38 12.74 -5.10 19.80
N ALA A 39 11.44 -4.87 19.81
CA ALA A 39 10.78 -3.79 19.04
C ALA A 39 11.30 -2.38 19.35
N HIS A 40 11.92 -2.17 20.52
CA HIS A 40 12.46 -0.87 20.95
C HIS A 40 13.99 -0.78 20.91
N VAL A 41 14.68 -1.82 20.43
CA VAL A 41 16.15 -1.88 20.39
C VAL A 41 16.72 -2.09 18.98
N ASP A 42 15.87 -2.18 17.97
CA ASP A 42 16.25 -2.34 16.56
C ASP A 42 17.12 -1.18 16.07
N HIS A 43 16.81 0.05 16.47
CA HIS A 43 17.60 1.25 16.14
C HIS A 43 18.97 1.31 16.85
N GLN A 44 19.19 0.46 17.84
CA GLN A 44 20.45 0.33 18.59
C GLN A 44 21.23 -0.95 18.19
N HIS A 45 20.89 -1.56 17.05
CA HIS A 45 21.46 -2.82 16.58
C HIS A 45 21.23 -4.01 17.54
N GLY A 46 20.20 -3.92 18.39
CA GLY A 46 19.77 -5.01 19.26
C GLY A 46 19.12 -6.15 18.47
N LEU A 47 19.11 -7.34 19.08
CA LEU A 47 18.44 -8.50 18.49
C LEU A 47 16.93 -8.33 18.55
N VAL A 48 16.27 -8.61 17.45
CA VAL A 48 14.82 -8.54 17.31
C VAL A 48 14.28 -9.89 16.82
N THR A 49 13.05 -10.20 17.22
CA THR A 49 12.29 -11.32 16.68
C THR A 49 11.08 -10.79 15.96
N GLY A 50 10.61 -11.53 14.96
CA GLY A 50 9.41 -11.14 14.24
C GLY A 50 8.82 -12.29 13.46
N PHE A 51 7.50 -12.23 13.25
CA PHE A 51 6.80 -13.13 12.35
C PHE A 51 5.71 -12.37 11.58
N ALA A 52 5.41 -12.85 10.38
CA ALA A 52 4.38 -12.30 9.53
C ALA A 52 3.01 -12.89 9.88
N PHE A 53 1.95 -12.10 9.67
CA PHE A 53 0.57 -12.54 9.75
C PHE A 53 0.01 -12.90 8.37
N ASP A 54 -1.12 -13.60 8.39
CA ASP A 54 -1.99 -13.82 7.24
C ASP A 54 -2.86 -12.59 6.87
N LYS A 55 -2.67 -11.48 7.56
CA LYS A 55 -3.26 -10.17 7.30
C LYS A 55 -2.18 -9.20 6.84
N GLY A 56 -2.55 -8.27 5.99
CA GLY A 56 -1.60 -7.31 5.44
C GLY A 56 -2.26 -6.24 4.60
N VAL A 57 -1.47 -5.66 3.74
CA VAL A 57 -1.90 -4.70 2.72
C VAL A 57 -1.82 -5.38 1.37
N ASP A 58 -2.90 -5.36 0.64
CA ASP A 58 -2.98 -5.78 -0.75
C ASP A 58 -2.86 -4.55 -1.65
N LEU A 59 -2.12 -4.67 -2.72
CA LEU A 59 -2.02 -3.67 -3.77
C LEU A 59 -2.24 -4.34 -5.12
N TRP A 60 -3.32 -4.00 -5.79
CA TRP A 60 -3.57 -4.34 -7.19
C TRP A 60 -3.25 -3.14 -8.06
N PHE A 61 -2.44 -3.33 -9.09
CA PHE A 61 -1.99 -2.21 -9.89
C PHE A 61 -1.62 -2.57 -11.34
N THR A 62 -1.63 -1.55 -12.17
CA THR A 62 -1.08 -1.57 -13.52
C THR A 62 0.01 -0.50 -13.62
N PRO A 63 1.19 -0.78 -14.21
CA PRO A 63 2.22 0.22 -14.45
C PRO A 63 1.74 1.30 -15.40
N THR A 64 2.18 2.54 -15.15
CA THR A 64 1.97 3.67 -16.06
C THR A 64 3.29 4.04 -16.74
N GLU A 65 3.25 4.35 -18.02
CA GLU A 65 4.46 4.65 -18.81
C GLU A 65 4.98 6.08 -18.59
N ASP A 66 4.11 7.00 -18.19
CA ASP A 66 4.43 8.42 -18.00
C ASP A 66 5.03 8.72 -16.61
N GLY A 67 5.07 7.72 -15.73
CA GLY A 67 5.55 7.86 -14.35
C GLY A 67 4.50 8.40 -13.39
N SER A 68 3.24 8.51 -13.79
CA SER A 68 2.14 8.89 -12.89
C SER A 68 1.84 7.79 -11.88
N VAL A 69 1.57 8.18 -10.64
CA VAL A 69 1.09 7.30 -9.57
C VAL A 69 -0.27 7.79 -9.16
N ASN A 70 -1.29 6.94 -9.35
CA ASN A 70 -2.67 7.20 -8.98
C ASN A 70 -3.17 6.03 -8.16
N LEU A 71 -3.37 6.25 -6.86
CA LEU A 71 -3.80 5.19 -5.95
C LEU A 71 -5.08 5.58 -5.21
N LYS A 72 -5.98 4.62 -5.10
CA LYS A 72 -7.17 4.65 -4.26
C LYS A 72 -6.97 3.73 -3.07
N SER A 73 -7.64 4.01 -1.98
CA SER A 73 -7.68 3.11 -0.85
C SER A 73 -9.11 2.65 -0.60
N LEU A 74 -9.30 1.36 -0.31
CA LEU A 74 -10.59 0.82 0.14
C LEU A 74 -10.83 1.05 1.65
N THR A 75 -9.80 1.48 2.37
CA THR A 75 -9.85 1.66 3.83
C THR A 75 -9.83 3.12 4.25
N PHE A 76 -9.07 3.95 3.54
CA PHE A 76 -8.93 5.37 3.81
C PHE A 76 -9.60 6.20 2.74
N ASP A 77 -10.20 7.30 3.13
CA ASP A 77 -10.82 8.23 2.20
C ASP A 77 -9.79 8.93 1.31
N GLY A 78 -10.25 9.27 0.10
CA GLY A 78 -9.48 10.03 -0.86
C GLY A 78 -8.59 9.19 -1.77
N GLU A 79 -8.11 9.87 -2.78
CA GLU A 79 -7.19 9.36 -3.79
C GLU A 79 -5.88 10.14 -3.69
N ILE A 80 -4.78 9.51 -4.05
CA ILE A 80 -3.49 10.18 -4.14
C ILE A 80 -2.99 10.16 -5.57
N SER A 81 -2.40 11.28 -5.98
CA SER A 81 -1.80 11.42 -7.30
C SER A 81 -0.47 12.17 -7.19
N PHE A 82 0.57 11.61 -7.79
CA PHE A 82 1.86 12.25 -7.94
C PHE A 82 2.64 11.61 -9.11
N ASN A 83 3.80 12.16 -9.46
CA ASN A 83 4.65 11.59 -10.51
C ASN A 83 6.01 11.19 -9.94
N VAL A 84 6.51 10.00 -10.32
CA VAL A 84 7.79 9.49 -9.82
C VAL A 84 8.98 10.30 -10.33
N LYS A 85 8.87 10.94 -11.49
CA LYS A 85 9.92 11.76 -12.09
C LYS A 85 10.09 13.12 -11.41
N MET A 86 9.00 13.64 -10.81
CA MET A 86 9.01 14.93 -10.13
C MET A 86 9.77 14.88 -8.80
N PRO A 87 10.26 15.99 -8.27
CA PRO A 87 10.82 16.05 -6.92
C PRO A 87 9.84 15.52 -5.88
N SER A 88 10.36 15.06 -4.74
CA SER A 88 9.52 14.62 -3.64
C SER A 88 8.71 15.77 -3.09
N GLN A 89 7.40 15.58 -3.00
CA GLN A 89 6.47 16.55 -2.43
C GLN A 89 6.63 16.64 -0.91
N VAL A 90 6.18 17.74 -0.36
CA VAL A 90 6.08 17.95 1.08
C VAL A 90 5.08 16.93 1.65
N LYS A 91 5.30 16.50 2.87
CA LYS A 91 4.40 15.66 3.64
C LYS A 91 3.04 16.35 3.81
N GLU A 92 1.96 15.65 3.47
CA GLU A 92 0.59 16.18 3.49
C GLU A 92 -0.21 15.74 4.73
N GLY A 93 0.31 14.80 5.51
CA GLY A 93 -0.35 14.29 6.72
C GLY A 93 -1.47 13.30 6.44
N ASN A 94 -1.49 12.69 5.26
CA ASN A 94 -2.47 11.67 4.86
C ASN A 94 -1.79 10.32 4.55
N TRP A 95 -2.60 9.29 4.28
CA TRP A 95 -2.11 7.95 3.99
C TRP A 95 -1.16 7.89 2.76
N GLY A 96 -1.28 8.83 1.85
CA GLY A 96 -0.40 8.94 0.68
C GLY A 96 1.06 9.25 1.01
N ASP A 97 1.34 9.72 2.23
CA ASP A 97 2.72 9.94 2.68
C ASP A 97 3.55 8.68 2.70
N TYR A 98 2.91 7.51 2.90
CA TYR A 98 3.59 6.21 2.80
C TYR A 98 4.04 5.92 1.37
N ALA A 99 3.19 6.15 0.38
CA ALA A 99 3.54 5.96 -1.03
C ALA A 99 4.59 6.98 -1.50
N ARG A 100 4.48 8.25 -1.07
CA ARG A 100 5.48 9.30 -1.34
C ARG A 100 6.83 8.98 -0.69
N GLY A 101 6.80 8.45 0.53
CA GLY A 101 8.00 7.98 1.23
C GLY A 101 8.68 6.80 0.55
N ALA A 102 7.90 5.82 0.07
CA ALA A 102 8.39 4.70 -0.70
C ALA A 102 9.06 5.17 -2.01
N LYS A 103 8.41 6.07 -2.78
CA LYS A 103 9.01 6.72 -3.95
C LYS A 103 10.35 7.37 -3.60
N TYR A 104 10.40 8.17 -2.52
CA TYR A 104 11.63 8.86 -2.11
C TYR A 104 12.76 7.88 -1.81
N ALA A 105 12.47 6.79 -1.09
CA ALA A 105 13.46 5.77 -0.75
C ALA A 105 13.96 5.02 -2.00
N LEU A 106 13.05 4.66 -2.90
CA LEU A 106 13.39 3.95 -4.15
C LEU A 106 14.23 4.82 -5.08
N LYS A 107 13.91 6.10 -5.24
CA LYS A 107 14.68 7.04 -6.09
C LYS A 107 16.14 7.20 -5.66
N LYS A 108 16.49 6.91 -4.42
CA LYS A 108 17.88 6.94 -3.96
C LYS A 108 18.73 5.79 -4.51
N ARG A 109 18.10 4.72 -4.98
CA ARG A 109 18.78 3.49 -5.41
C ARG A 109 18.48 3.10 -6.85
N PHE A 110 17.34 3.57 -7.37
CA PHE A 110 16.84 3.16 -8.68
C PHE A 110 16.39 4.39 -9.48
N GLU A 111 16.54 4.34 -10.78
CA GLU A 111 15.90 5.24 -11.70
C GLU A 111 14.44 4.82 -11.88
N LEU A 112 13.51 5.63 -11.42
CA LEU A 112 12.07 5.35 -11.56
C LEU A 112 11.54 6.06 -12.80
N THR A 113 11.21 5.29 -13.81
CA THR A 113 10.66 5.77 -15.09
C THR A 113 9.16 5.57 -15.22
N LYS A 114 8.64 4.50 -14.57
CA LYS A 114 7.23 4.14 -14.57
C LYS A 114 6.59 4.44 -13.23
N GLY A 115 5.30 4.79 -13.26
CA GLY A 115 4.44 4.88 -12.09
C GLY A 115 3.50 3.68 -11.99
N ILE A 116 2.44 3.82 -11.21
CA ILE A 116 1.40 2.81 -11.05
C ILE A 116 0.02 3.45 -10.91
N GLU A 117 -0.98 2.79 -11.47
CA GLU A 117 -2.39 3.05 -11.18
C GLU A 117 -2.94 1.84 -10.42
N GLY A 118 -3.62 2.06 -9.27
CA GLY A 118 -4.02 0.92 -8.46
C GLY A 118 -4.89 1.24 -7.24
N VAL A 119 -5.19 0.18 -6.51
CA VAL A 119 -6.00 0.19 -5.29
C VAL A 119 -5.41 -0.74 -4.24
#